data_3caab25abbc71ddebdd2b875b7b0b822
#
_entry.id   3caab25abbc71ddebdd2b875b7b0b822
#
_cell.length_a   1.000
_cell.length_b   1.000
_cell.length_c   1.000
_cell.angle_alpha   90.00
_cell.angle_beta   90.00
_cell.angle_gamma   90.00
#
_symmetry.space_group_name_H-M   'P 1'
#
loop_
_entity.id
_entity.type
_entity.pdbx_description
1 polymer ?
#
loop_
_entity_poly.entity_id
_entity_poly.type
_entity_poly.pdbx_seq_one_letter_code
_entity_poly.pdbx_strand_id
1 'polypeptide(L)'
;MLKDKDRIFQNLYNDKGSDVESSRKRGDWTNTKDLIDKGRDWIITEVKASELRGRGGAGFPTGLKWSFAPKELGSRPHYLVINGDESEPGTCKDRDILRFEPHKLIEGCLIAAYAVQAHVCYIYIRGEYFIDGEKLQAAIDEAYEKNLIGKNASGTGWDLDIYIHYGAGAYICGEETALLESIEGKKGQPRLKPPFPALIGLYGCPTIINNVETIAVVPTILRRGGKW
;
A
#
# COMPACT_ATOMS: atom_id res chain seq x y z
N MET A 1 -26.56 -6.97 7.97
CA MET A 1 -25.09 -7.00 8.05
C MET A 1 -24.59 -7.74 6.82
N LEU A 2 -23.52 -7.28 6.13
CA LEU A 2 -22.93 -7.96 4.97
C LEU A 2 -22.40 -9.34 5.38
N LYS A 3 -22.60 -10.35 4.53
CA LYS A 3 -22.00 -11.68 4.70
C LYS A 3 -20.50 -11.58 4.50
N ASP A 4 -19.71 -12.44 5.16
CA ASP A 4 -18.23 -12.42 5.03
C ASP A 4 -17.75 -12.49 3.58
N LYS A 5 -18.43 -13.29 2.73
CA LYS A 5 -18.13 -13.38 1.29
C LYS A 5 -18.28 -12.06 0.52
N ASP A 6 -19.04 -11.11 1.06
CA ASP A 6 -19.34 -9.82 0.45
C ASP A 6 -18.48 -8.69 1.05
N ARG A 7 -17.66 -9.00 2.06
CA ARG A 7 -16.76 -8.05 2.71
C ARG A 7 -15.37 -8.09 2.08
N ILE A 8 -14.69 -6.95 2.08
CA ILE A 8 -13.26 -6.87 1.76
C ILE A 8 -12.46 -7.23 2.99
N PHE A 9 -12.73 -6.58 4.12
CA PHE A 9 -12.08 -6.83 5.40
C PHE A 9 -12.91 -7.81 6.23
N GLN A 10 -12.30 -8.91 6.67
CA GLN A 10 -13.00 -10.00 7.35
C GLN A 10 -12.50 -10.24 8.77
N ASN A 11 -11.42 -9.56 9.20
CA ASN A 11 -10.77 -9.78 10.49
C ASN A 11 -10.68 -8.52 11.37
N LEU A 12 -11.40 -7.45 11.06
CA LEU A 12 -11.32 -6.20 11.85
C LEU A 12 -11.72 -6.37 13.32
N TYR A 13 -12.42 -7.44 13.65
CA TYR A 13 -12.76 -7.82 15.03
C TYR A 13 -11.75 -8.77 15.68
N ASN A 14 -10.66 -9.12 14.96
CA ASN A 14 -9.57 -9.98 15.44
C ASN A 14 -10.00 -11.36 15.95
N ASP A 15 -10.99 -11.96 15.32
CA ASP A 15 -11.51 -13.28 15.67
C ASP A 15 -10.90 -14.43 14.85
N LYS A 16 -10.13 -14.11 13.80
CA LYS A 16 -9.61 -15.07 12.81
C LYS A 16 -8.09 -15.08 12.66
N GLY A 17 -7.35 -14.40 13.53
CA GLY A 17 -5.89 -14.26 13.45
C GLY A 17 -5.40 -13.28 12.38
N SER A 18 -4.20 -12.74 12.57
CA SER A 18 -3.56 -11.78 11.66
C SER A 18 -2.30 -12.31 10.97
N ASP A 19 -1.91 -13.56 11.25
CA ASP A 19 -0.80 -14.27 10.64
C ASP A 19 -1.08 -14.67 9.19
N VAL A 20 -0.03 -15.09 8.47
CA VAL A 20 -0.13 -15.43 7.04
C VAL A 20 -1.07 -16.60 6.77
N GLU A 21 -1.08 -17.63 7.62
CA GLU A 21 -1.93 -18.80 7.40
C GLU A 21 -3.41 -18.47 7.61
N SER A 22 -3.71 -17.65 8.60
CA SER A 22 -5.05 -17.11 8.84
C SER A 22 -5.49 -16.20 7.69
N SER A 23 -4.60 -15.38 7.15
CA SER A 23 -4.84 -14.52 5.99
C SER A 23 -5.12 -15.33 4.73
N ARG A 24 -4.36 -16.40 4.48
CA ARG A 24 -4.59 -17.33 3.36
C ARG A 24 -5.98 -17.98 3.42
N LYS A 25 -6.44 -18.37 4.61
CA LYS A 25 -7.80 -18.91 4.79
C LYS A 25 -8.90 -17.90 4.41
N ARG A 26 -8.61 -16.60 4.49
CA ARG A 26 -9.49 -15.51 4.04
C ARG A 26 -9.34 -15.17 2.56
N GLY A 27 -8.38 -15.79 1.87
CA GLY A 27 -8.13 -15.63 0.44
C GLY A 27 -6.97 -14.71 0.08
N ASP A 28 -6.26 -14.16 1.05
CA ASP A 28 -5.05 -13.38 0.78
C ASP A 28 -3.92 -14.32 0.32
N TRP A 29 -3.03 -13.85 -0.54
CA TRP A 29 -1.88 -14.60 -1.07
C TRP A 29 -2.22 -15.88 -1.89
N THR A 30 -3.50 -16.14 -2.19
CA THR A 30 -3.90 -17.42 -2.82
C THR A 30 -3.53 -17.53 -4.30
N ASN A 31 -3.51 -16.43 -5.02
CA ASN A 31 -3.20 -16.40 -6.46
C ASN A 31 -2.48 -15.10 -6.88
N THR A 32 -1.67 -14.56 -5.99
CA THR A 32 -0.98 -13.27 -6.19
C THR A 32 -0.10 -13.30 -7.44
N LYS A 33 0.63 -14.42 -7.65
CA LYS A 33 1.44 -14.61 -8.86
C LYS A 33 0.59 -14.52 -10.13
N ASP A 34 -0.53 -15.23 -10.18
CA ASP A 34 -1.40 -15.25 -11.36
C ASP A 34 -1.97 -13.87 -11.68
N LEU A 35 -2.22 -13.04 -10.65
CA LEU A 35 -2.67 -11.65 -10.82
C LEU A 35 -1.56 -10.78 -11.42
N ILE A 36 -0.33 -10.94 -10.94
CA ILE A 36 0.84 -10.18 -11.41
C ILE A 36 1.24 -10.62 -12.81
N ASP A 37 1.18 -11.91 -13.13
CA ASP A 37 1.51 -12.46 -14.45
C ASP A 37 0.60 -11.92 -15.57
N LYS A 38 -0.59 -11.39 -15.24
CA LYS A 38 -1.46 -10.68 -16.20
C LYS A 38 -0.88 -9.34 -16.66
N GLY A 39 0.11 -8.85 -15.97
CA GLY A 39 0.89 -7.68 -16.32
C GLY A 39 0.33 -6.35 -15.79
N ARG A 40 1.21 -5.36 -15.79
CA ARG A 40 0.99 -4.01 -15.28
C ARG A 40 -0.27 -3.34 -15.84
N ASP A 41 -0.43 -3.36 -17.16
CA ASP A 41 -1.51 -2.64 -17.82
C ASP A 41 -2.88 -3.25 -17.48
N TRP A 42 -2.94 -4.57 -17.30
CA TRP A 42 -4.16 -5.25 -16.84
C TRP A 42 -4.50 -4.82 -15.41
N ILE A 43 -3.53 -4.82 -14.49
CA ILE A 43 -3.75 -4.39 -13.10
C ILE A 43 -4.30 -2.96 -13.06
N ILE A 44 -3.67 -2.03 -13.77
CA ILE A 44 -4.10 -0.62 -13.80
C ILE A 44 -5.50 -0.51 -14.41
N THR A 45 -5.81 -1.30 -15.44
CA THR A 45 -7.13 -1.29 -16.10
C THR A 45 -8.22 -1.79 -15.15
N GLU A 46 -7.99 -2.89 -14.41
CA GLU A 46 -8.94 -3.41 -13.41
C GLU A 46 -9.17 -2.41 -12.27
N VAL A 47 -8.09 -1.77 -11.77
CA VAL A 47 -8.23 -0.75 -10.74
C VAL A 47 -8.95 0.49 -11.26
N LYS A 48 -8.80 0.87 -12.54
CA LYS A 48 -9.61 1.92 -13.16
C LYS A 48 -11.07 1.51 -13.29
N ALA A 49 -11.34 0.27 -13.74
CA ALA A 49 -12.69 -0.25 -13.92
C ALA A 49 -13.47 -0.36 -12.59
N SER A 50 -12.76 -0.54 -11.47
CA SER A 50 -13.37 -0.56 -10.13
C SER A 50 -13.80 0.82 -9.62
N GLU A 51 -13.39 1.89 -10.31
CA GLU A 51 -13.60 3.28 -9.85
C GLU A 51 -13.07 3.55 -8.44
N LEU A 52 -12.09 2.76 -7.97
CA LEU A 52 -11.49 2.94 -6.66
C LEU A 52 -10.94 4.35 -6.50
N ARG A 53 -11.49 5.08 -5.55
CA ARG A 53 -11.01 6.39 -5.13
C ARG A 53 -10.10 6.27 -3.91
N GLY A 54 -9.09 7.15 -3.85
CA GLY A 54 -8.20 7.26 -2.70
C GLY A 54 -8.98 7.46 -1.39
N ARG A 55 -8.62 6.69 -0.38
CA ARG A 55 -9.27 6.68 0.96
C ARG A 55 -8.56 7.59 1.97
N GLY A 56 -7.61 8.39 1.51
CA GLY A 56 -6.89 9.36 2.36
C GLY A 56 -7.56 10.75 2.45
N GLY A 57 -8.80 10.90 1.99
CA GLY A 57 -9.58 12.13 2.06
C GLY A 57 -9.76 12.85 0.72
N ALA A 58 -8.75 12.91 -0.15
CA ALA A 58 -8.81 13.63 -1.42
C ALA A 58 -9.66 12.94 -2.51
N GLY A 59 -9.89 11.62 -2.40
CA GLY A 59 -10.75 10.88 -3.31
C GLY A 59 -10.28 10.80 -4.77
N PHE A 60 -8.99 10.99 -5.04
CA PHE A 60 -8.47 10.94 -6.40
C PHE A 60 -8.54 9.50 -6.95
N PRO A 61 -8.92 9.28 -8.24
CA PRO A 61 -9.03 7.94 -8.82
C PRO A 61 -7.69 7.19 -8.81
N THR A 62 -7.64 6.05 -8.10
CA THR A 62 -6.39 5.32 -7.83
C THR A 62 -5.75 4.78 -9.10
N GLY A 63 -6.52 4.13 -9.98
CA GLY A 63 -6.00 3.60 -11.24
C GLY A 63 -5.50 4.68 -12.21
N LEU A 64 -6.11 5.87 -12.18
CA LEU A 64 -5.61 7.02 -12.93
C LEU A 64 -4.27 7.51 -12.35
N LYS A 65 -4.16 7.59 -11.01
CA LYS A 65 -2.90 7.97 -10.34
C LYS A 65 -1.76 7.02 -10.73
N TRP A 66 -2.00 5.71 -10.75
CA TRP A 66 -1.00 4.72 -11.13
C TRP A 66 -0.57 4.83 -12.60
N SER A 67 -1.46 5.27 -13.49
CA SER A 67 -1.12 5.47 -14.90
C SER A 67 -0.19 6.66 -15.16
N PHE A 68 0.03 7.52 -14.15
CA PHE A 68 1.02 8.61 -14.23
C PHE A 68 2.45 8.15 -13.90
N ALA A 69 2.63 6.97 -13.30
CA ALA A 69 3.95 6.41 -13.10
C ALA A 69 4.65 6.20 -14.45
N PRO A 70 5.93 6.62 -14.61
CA PRO A 70 6.67 6.45 -15.85
C PRO A 70 6.62 4.98 -16.32
N LYS A 71 6.43 4.77 -17.62
CA LYS A 71 6.39 3.42 -18.21
C LYS A 71 7.76 2.80 -18.34
N GLU A 72 8.77 3.63 -18.56
CA GLU A 72 10.15 3.19 -18.71
C GLU A 72 10.91 3.45 -17.41
N LEU A 73 11.58 2.41 -16.93
CA LEU A 73 12.53 2.52 -15.84
C LEU A 73 13.72 3.31 -16.37
N GLY A 74 13.83 4.59 -16.00
CA GLY A 74 15.02 5.38 -16.21
C GLY A 74 16.17 4.91 -15.30
N SER A 75 17.23 5.73 -15.17
CA SER A 75 18.32 5.45 -14.23
C SER A 75 17.99 5.66 -12.75
N ARG A 76 16.81 6.24 -12.45
CA ARG A 76 16.36 6.53 -11.08
C ARG A 76 15.40 5.45 -10.57
N PRO A 77 15.51 5.03 -9.30
CA PRO A 77 14.55 4.10 -8.71
C PRO A 77 13.15 4.71 -8.65
N HIS A 78 12.13 3.86 -8.68
CA HIS A 78 10.76 4.26 -8.38
C HIS A 78 10.40 3.83 -6.96
N TYR A 79 9.63 4.65 -6.27
CA TYR A 79 9.17 4.37 -4.92
C TYR A 79 7.65 4.24 -4.83
N LEU A 80 7.20 3.29 -4.04
CA LEU A 80 5.84 3.24 -3.54
C LEU A 80 5.85 3.74 -2.09
N VAL A 81 4.95 4.64 -1.75
CA VAL A 81 4.81 5.13 -0.38
C VAL A 81 3.36 4.93 0.08
N ILE A 82 3.20 4.26 1.19
CA ILE A 82 1.90 4.02 1.81
C ILE A 82 1.72 5.01 2.95
N ASN A 83 0.70 5.83 2.81
CA ASN A 83 0.34 6.84 3.82
C ASN A 83 -0.57 6.21 4.87
N GLY A 84 -0.02 5.95 6.04
CA GLY A 84 -0.69 5.52 7.26
C GLY A 84 -0.65 6.60 8.35
N ASP A 85 -0.38 7.86 8.00
CA ASP A 85 -0.50 8.99 8.92
C ASP A 85 -1.96 9.36 9.12
N GLU A 86 -2.68 8.55 9.88
CA GLU A 86 -4.11 8.69 10.15
C GLU A 86 -4.31 9.63 11.33
N SER A 87 -4.11 10.93 11.10
CA SER A 87 -4.14 11.95 12.14
C SER A 87 -5.44 12.76 12.22
N GLU A 88 -6.39 12.56 11.28
CA GLU A 88 -7.69 13.21 11.33
C GLU A 88 -8.51 12.72 12.53
N PRO A 89 -8.98 13.63 13.42
CA PRO A 89 -9.77 13.25 14.59
C PRO A 89 -11.00 12.40 14.24
N GLY A 90 -11.19 11.29 14.96
CA GLY A 90 -12.29 10.36 14.73
C GLY A 90 -12.04 9.32 13.62
N THR A 91 -10.92 9.39 12.91
CA THR A 91 -10.54 8.40 11.90
C THR A 91 -9.70 7.29 12.52
N CYS A 92 -10.10 6.02 12.33
CA CYS A 92 -9.42 4.86 12.92
C CYS A 92 -9.48 3.60 12.05
N LYS A 93 -9.63 3.75 10.73
CA LYS A 93 -9.76 2.64 9.77
C LYS A 93 -8.42 2.03 9.37
N ASP A 94 -7.40 2.86 9.15
CA ASP A 94 -6.07 2.42 8.72
C ASP A 94 -5.37 1.67 9.85
N ARG A 95 -5.49 2.16 11.07
CA ARG A 95 -4.98 1.49 12.28
C ARG A 95 -5.52 0.07 12.41
N ASP A 96 -6.81 -0.13 12.19
CA ASP A 96 -7.43 -1.45 12.31
C ASP A 96 -6.94 -2.40 11.22
N ILE A 97 -6.67 -1.90 10.01
CA ILE A 97 -6.07 -2.70 8.93
C ILE A 97 -4.65 -3.12 9.32
N LEU A 98 -3.81 -2.19 9.79
CA LEU A 98 -2.45 -2.48 10.24
C LEU A 98 -2.43 -3.55 11.33
N ARG A 99 -3.41 -3.52 12.23
CA ARG A 99 -3.50 -4.38 13.41
C ARG A 99 -4.04 -5.77 13.09
N PHE A 100 -5.06 -5.87 12.24
CA PHE A 100 -5.86 -7.08 12.09
C PHE A 100 -5.80 -7.71 10.70
N GLU A 101 -5.42 -6.96 9.68
CA GLU A 101 -5.31 -7.43 8.28
C GLU A 101 -3.99 -6.99 7.60
N PRO A 102 -2.82 -7.06 8.31
CA PRO A 102 -1.56 -6.55 7.77
C PRO A 102 -1.14 -7.27 6.48
N HIS A 103 -1.37 -8.58 6.36
CA HIS A 103 -1.02 -9.33 5.15
C HIS A 103 -1.81 -8.90 3.92
N LYS A 104 -3.05 -8.45 4.08
CA LYS A 104 -3.84 -7.88 2.97
C LYS A 104 -3.19 -6.59 2.46
N LEU A 105 -2.68 -5.75 3.36
CA LEU A 105 -1.93 -4.55 3.00
C LEU A 105 -0.61 -4.90 2.31
N ILE A 106 0.17 -5.84 2.86
CA ILE A 106 1.47 -6.23 2.32
C ILE A 106 1.33 -6.84 0.92
N GLU A 107 0.31 -7.67 0.70
CA GLU A 107 -0.02 -8.18 -0.63
C GLU A 107 -0.41 -7.05 -1.60
N GLY A 108 -1.22 -6.12 -1.12
CA GLY A 108 -1.57 -4.91 -1.88
C GLY A 108 -0.35 -4.07 -2.26
N CYS A 109 0.65 -3.96 -1.35
CA CYS A 109 1.91 -3.29 -1.64
C CYS A 109 2.70 -3.99 -2.75
N LEU A 110 2.77 -5.33 -2.77
CA LEU A 110 3.45 -6.08 -3.84
C LEU A 110 2.79 -5.82 -5.20
N ILE A 111 1.47 -5.92 -5.28
CA ILE A 111 0.72 -5.69 -6.51
C ILE A 111 0.86 -4.24 -6.99
N ALA A 112 0.73 -3.28 -6.08
CA ALA A 112 0.87 -1.86 -6.40
C ALA A 112 2.30 -1.53 -6.83
N ALA A 113 3.32 -2.04 -6.13
CA ALA A 113 4.72 -1.84 -6.46
C ALA A 113 5.05 -2.35 -7.86
N TYR A 114 4.59 -3.54 -8.22
CA TYR A 114 4.70 -4.06 -9.59
C TYR A 114 4.01 -3.15 -10.61
N ALA A 115 2.78 -2.71 -10.33
CA ALA A 115 2.03 -1.84 -11.23
C ALA A 115 2.68 -0.49 -11.48
N VAL A 116 3.35 0.10 -10.47
CA VAL A 116 4.05 1.40 -10.59
C VAL A 116 5.56 1.26 -10.79
N GLN A 117 6.04 0.02 -10.95
CA GLN A 117 7.44 -0.33 -11.17
C GLN A 117 8.38 0.11 -10.04
N ALA A 118 7.93 -0.02 -8.81
CA ALA A 118 8.71 0.24 -7.61
C ALA A 118 9.31 -1.05 -7.04
N HIS A 119 10.56 -1.01 -6.58
CA HIS A 119 11.22 -2.11 -5.88
C HIS A 119 11.35 -1.86 -4.38
N VAL A 120 11.00 -0.65 -3.95
CA VAL A 120 11.02 -0.23 -2.54
C VAL A 120 9.68 0.41 -2.18
N CYS A 121 9.12 -0.06 -1.07
CA CYS A 121 7.91 0.46 -0.47
C CYS A 121 8.19 0.97 0.94
N TYR A 122 7.86 2.23 1.21
CA TYR A 122 7.82 2.77 2.56
C TYR A 122 6.37 2.82 3.06
N ILE A 123 6.11 2.24 4.23
CA ILE A 123 4.83 2.39 4.94
C ILE A 123 5.06 3.41 6.04
N TYR A 124 4.57 4.63 5.84
CA TYR A 124 4.65 5.71 6.81
C TYR A 124 3.47 5.63 7.76
N ILE A 125 3.74 5.48 9.05
CA ILE A 125 2.70 5.42 10.10
C ILE A 125 2.96 6.46 11.17
N ARG A 126 1.92 6.82 11.93
CA ARG A 126 2.05 7.73 13.06
C ARG A 126 3.00 7.16 14.12
N GLY A 127 3.79 8.03 14.76
CA GLY A 127 4.61 7.63 15.91
C GLY A 127 3.79 7.05 17.07
N GLU A 128 2.53 7.48 17.20
CA GLU A 128 1.57 6.98 18.21
C GLU A 128 1.08 5.55 17.91
N TYR A 129 1.28 5.05 16.70
CA TYR A 129 0.89 3.69 16.30
C TYR A 129 2.00 2.67 16.56
N PHE A 130 2.70 2.80 17.70
CA PHE A 130 3.83 1.94 18.04
C PHE A 130 3.43 0.45 18.07
N ILE A 131 2.38 0.10 18.81
CA ILE A 131 1.90 -1.30 18.91
C ILE A 131 1.42 -1.83 17.56
N ASP A 132 0.78 -0.98 16.77
CA ASP A 132 0.29 -1.37 15.43
C ASP A 132 1.46 -1.55 14.46
N GLY A 133 2.50 -0.74 14.60
CA GLY A 133 3.75 -0.87 13.87
C GLY A 133 4.51 -2.14 14.21
N GLU A 134 4.58 -2.55 15.48
CA GLU A 134 5.18 -3.84 15.88
C GLU A 134 4.44 -5.02 15.24
N LYS A 135 3.10 -4.99 15.21
CA LYS A 135 2.30 -6.02 14.54
C LYS A 135 2.52 -6.04 13.02
N LEU A 136 2.58 -4.87 12.41
CA LEU A 136 2.88 -4.75 10.99
C LEU A 136 4.29 -5.26 10.69
N GLN A 137 5.28 -4.93 11.52
CA GLN A 137 6.66 -5.40 11.36
C GLN A 137 6.72 -6.93 11.46
N ALA A 138 6.06 -7.53 12.44
CA ALA A 138 5.98 -8.98 12.57
C ALA A 138 5.37 -9.64 11.32
N ALA A 139 4.33 -9.05 10.73
CA ALA A 139 3.74 -9.54 9.49
C ALA A 139 4.66 -9.35 8.26
N ILE A 140 5.44 -8.27 8.22
CA ILE A 140 6.47 -8.05 7.18
C ILE A 140 7.56 -9.11 7.30
N ASP A 141 8.06 -9.37 8.52
CA ASP A 141 9.10 -10.38 8.77
C ASP A 141 8.60 -11.78 8.36
N GLU A 142 7.35 -12.12 8.72
CA GLU A 142 6.71 -13.36 8.29
C GLU A 142 6.57 -13.46 6.77
N ALA A 143 6.25 -12.34 6.11
CA ALA A 143 6.17 -12.28 4.64
C ALA A 143 7.53 -12.50 3.97
N TYR A 144 8.62 -12.00 4.55
CA TYR A 144 9.98 -12.31 4.10
C TYR A 144 10.33 -13.78 4.30
N GLU A 145 10.07 -14.34 5.48
CA GLU A 145 10.33 -15.75 5.79
C GLU A 145 9.60 -16.72 4.83
N LYS A 146 8.40 -16.34 4.41
CA LYS A 146 7.59 -17.13 3.47
C LYS A 146 7.86 -16.80 2.00
N ASN A 147 8.87 -15.97 1.68
CA ASN A 147 9.19 -15.50 0.33
C ASN A 147 8.00 -14.84 -0.38
N LEU A 148 7.10 -14.19 0.36
CA LEU A 148 5.99 -13.44 -0.20
C LEU A 148 6.42 -12.07 -0.70
N ILE A 149 7.48 -11.50 -0.08
CA ILE A 149 8.18 -10.26 -0.48
C ILE A 149 9.69 -10.52 -0.48
N GLY A 150 10.50 -9.52 -0.79
CA GLY A 150 11.93 -9.65 -0.98
C GLY A 150 12.28 -10.00 -2.42
N LYS A 151 13.33 -10.81 -2.63
CA LYS A 151 13.75 -11.27 -3.96
C LYS A 151 12.75 -12.26 -4.54
N ASN A 152 12.42 -12.07 -5.82
CA ASN A 152 11.46 -12.92 -6.52
C ASN A 152 10.16 -13.10 -5.71
N ALA A 153 9.61 -12.00 -5.21
CA ALA A 153 8.46 -11.96 -4.32
C ALA A 153 7.32 -12.84 -4.84
N SER A 154 6.82 -13.76 -4.03
CA SER A 154 5.76 -14.72 -4.39
C SER A 154 6.02 -15.49 -5.69
N GLY A 155 7.26 -15.63 -6.14
CA GLY A 155 7.62 -16.31 -7.40
C GLY A 155 7.27 -15.53 -8.66
N THR A 156 7.07 -14.22 -8.57
CA THR A 156 6.64 -13.34 -9.68
C THR A 156 7.78 -12.84 -10.56
N GLY A 157 9.04 -13.07 -10.19
CA GLY A 157 10.20 -12.44 -10.82
C GLY A 157 10.40 -10.97 -10.42
N TRP A 158 9.55 -10.41 -9.57
CA TRP A 158 9.64 -9.03 -9.08
C TRP A 158 10.27 -8.99 -7.69
N ASP A 159 11.19 -8.07 -7.47
CA ASP A 159 11.79 -7.84 -6.16
C ASP A 159 11.08 -6.69 -5.46
N LEU A 160 10.77 -6.84 -4.18
CA LEU A 160 10.15 -5.79 -3.37
C LEU A 160 10.68 -5.82 -1.94
N ASP A 161 11.26 -4.72 -1.51
CA ASP A 161 11.56 -4.48 -0.10
C ASP A 161 10.54 -3.51 0.52
N ILE A 162 10.10 -3.82 1.76
CA ILE A 162 9.12 -3.01 2.51
C ILE A 162 9.75 -2.55 3.82
N TYR A 163 9.65 -1.24 4.08
CA TYR A 163 10.15 -0.60 5.30
C TYR A 163 9.05 0.19 5.98
N ILE A 164 9.00 0.12 7.32
CA ILE A 164 8.14 1.00 8.12
C ILE A 164 8.93 2.26 8.46
N HIS A 165 8.29 3.41 8.29
CA HIS A 165 8.79 4.70 8.76
C HIS A 165 7.81 5.29 9.77
N TYR A 166 8.29 5.59 10.97
CA TYR A 166 7.49 6.21 12.02
C TYR A 166 7.55 7.73 11.91
N GLY A 167 6.40 8.37 11.82
CA GLY A 167 6.27 9.81 11.91
C GLY A 167 6.49 10.33 13.34
N ALA A 168 6.66 11.64 13.48
CA ALA A 168 6.90 12.32 14.77
C ALA A 168 5.66 13.04 15.32
N GLY A 169 4.45 12.63 14.92
CA GLY A 169 3.18 13.13 15.47
C GLY A 169 2.64 14.43 14.84
N ALA A 170 3.19 14.87 13.70
CA ALA A 170 2.71 16.07 13.02
C ALA A 170 1.57 15.74 12.03
N TYR A 171 0.37 16.28 12.25
CA TYR A 171 -0.80 16.13 11.37
C TYR A 171 -0.48 16.43 9.89
N ILE A 172 0.32 17.48 9.63
CA ILE A 172 0.67 17.89 8.26
C ILE A 172 1.42 16.81 7.48
N CYS A 173 2.07 15.85 8.15
CA CYS A 173 2.74 14.74 7.49
C CYS A 173 1.77 13.72 6.86
N GLY A 174 0.46 13.87 7.04
CA GLY A 174 -0.57 13.22 6.25
C GLY A 174 -0.74 13.79 4.84
N GLU A 175 -0.29 15.04 4.58
CA GLU A 175 -0.18 15.57 3.21
C GLU A 175 0.96 14.88 2.48
N GLU A 176 0.71 14.44 1.22
CA GLU A 176 1.62 13.54 0.50
C GLU A 176 3.06 14.07 0.35
N THR A 177 3.25 15.37 0.17
CA THR A 177 4.60 15.95 -0.01
C THR A 177 5.28 16.26 1.31
N ALA A 178 4.55 16.65 2.35
CA ALA A 178 5.07 16.79 3.71
C ALA A 178 5.52 15.43 4.26
N LEU A 179 4.79 14.36 3.95
CA LEU A 179 5.18 12.99 4.26
C LEU A 179 6.52 12.63 3.61
N LEU A 180 6.72 12.96 2.32
CA LEU A 180 7.99 12.73 1.64
C LEU A 180 9.14 13.50 2.29
N GLU A 181 8.94 14.78 2.63
CA GLU A 181 9.93 15.58 3.36
C GLU A 181 10.30 14.92 4.70
N SER A 182 9.31 14.38 5.42
CA SER A 182 9.52 13.67 6.68
C SER A 182 10.35 12.40 6.50
N ILE A 183 10.06 11.57 5.49
CA ILE A 183 10.87 10.37 5.18
C ILE A 183 12.31 10.76 4.84
N GLU A 184 12.50 11.88 4.15
CA GLU A 184 13.84 12.41 3.81
C GLU A 184 14.60 13.00 5.02
N GLY A 185 14.02 12.93 6.23
CA GLY A 185 14.63 13.47 7.45
C GLY A 185 14.56 14.99 7.58
N LYS A 186 13.71 15.63 6.79
CA LYS A 186 13.50 17.07 6.78
C LYS A 186 12.27 17.45 7.60
N LYS A 187 12.08 18.76 7.85
CA LYS A 187 10.84 19.28 8.40
C LYS A 187 9.69 18.92 7.45
N GLY A 188 8.60 18.36 7.99
CA GLY A 188 7.41 17.97 7.24
C GLY A 188 6.63 19.17 6.71
N GLN A 189 7.17 19.81 5.70
CA GLN A 189 6.58 20.98 5.04
C GLN A 189 6.17 20.63 3.62
N PRO A 190 4.90 20.88 3.22
CA PRO A 190 4.44 20.57 1.86
C PRO A 190 5.28 21.25 0.77
N ARG A 191 5.47 20.54 -0.34
CA ARG A 191 6.12 21.06 -1.54
C ARG A 191 5.10 21.76 -2.44
N LEU A 192 5.58 22.73 -3.21
CA LEU A 192 4.79 23.31 -4.31
C LEU A 192 4.58 22.27 -5.42
N LYS A 193 3.41 22.25 -6.02
CA LYS A 193 3.07 21.43 -7.20
C LYS A 193 2.66 22.37 -8.34
N PRO A 194 3.12 22.12 -9.60
CA PRO A 194 4.10 21.13 -10.03
C PRO A 194 5.52 21.39 -9.53
N PRO A 195 6.44 20.38 -9.50
CA PRO A 195 6.28 19.02 -10.02
C PRO A 195 5.46 18.12 -9.10
N PHE A 196 4.73 17.16 -9.69
CA PHE A 196 4.00 16.15 -8.94
C PHE A 196 4.92 14.98 -8.53
N PRO A 197 4.65 14.32 -7.39
CA PRO A 197 5.47 13.22 -6.88
C PRO A 197 5.67 12.06 -7.87
N ALA A 198 4.69 11.81 -8.75
CA ALA A 198 4.81 10.78 -9.78
C ALA A 198 6.03 10.99 -10.70
N LEU A 199 6.54 12.20 -10.80
CA LEU A 199 7.73 12.56 -11.58
C LEU A 199 8.93 12.89 -10.69
N ILE A 200 8.72 13.65 -9.61
CA ILE A 200 9.75 14.11 -8.67
C ILE A 200 9.19 14.02 -7.24
N GLY A 201 9.36 12.85 -6.63
CA GLY A 201 8.89 12.54 -5.29
C GLY A 201 10.04 12.33 -4.30
N LEU A 202 10.04 11.18 -3.65
CA LEU A 202 11.01 10.79 -2.62
C LEU A 202 12.44 10.78 -3.19
N TYR A 203 13.34 11.48 -2.53
CA TYR A 203 14.73 11.67 -2.96
C TYR A 203 14.87 12.15 -4.44
N GLY A 204 13.91 12.94 -4.92
CA GLY A 204 13.86 13.39 -6.30
C GLY A 204 13.47 12.33 -7.34
N CYS A 205 13.03 11.18 -6.91
CA CYS A 205 12.70 10.03 -7.74
C CYS A 205 11.18 9.90 -7.98
N PRO A 206 10.72 9.26 -9.08
CA PRO A 206 9.32 8.98 -9.29
C PRO A 206 8.70 8.22 -8.11
N THR A 207 7.60 8.72 -7.57
CA THR A 207 6.98 8.17 -6.36
C THR A 207 5.47 8.18 -6.47
N ILE A 208 4.85 7.05 -6.20
CA ILE A 208 3.40 6.95 -6.06
C ILE A 208 3.05 6.80 -4.58
N ILE A 209 2.20 7.70 -4.07
CA ILE A 209 1.75 7.68 -2.68
C ILE A 209 0.29 7.25 -2.65
N ASN A 210 -0.06 6.28 -1.80
CA ASN A 210 -1.44 5.85 -1.59
C ASN A 210 -1.72 5.65 -0.09
N ASN A 211 -2.98 5.87 0.31
CA ASN A 211 -3.42 5.56 1.66
C ASN A 211 -3.46 4.04 1.93
N VAL A 212 -3.31 3.63 3.19
CA VAL A 212 -3.32 2.22 3.65
C VAL A 212 -4.55 1.47 3.15
N GLU A 213 -5.78 1.97 3.42
CA GLU A 213 -7.01 1.31 3.01
C GLU A 213 -7.10 1.17 1.48
N THR A 214 -6.67 2.19 0.75
CA THR A 214 -6.67 2.17 -0.72
C THR A 214 -5.87 0.99 -1.27
N ILE A 215 -4.72 0.71 -0.71
CA ILE A 215 -3.85 -0.39 -1.15
C ILE A 215 -4.36 -1.75 -0.66
N ALA A 216 -4.85 -1.82 0.57
CA ALA A 216 -5.34 -3.07 1.14
C ALA A 216 -6.56 -3.66 0.41
N VAL A 217 -7.37 -2.83 -0.28
CA VAL A 217 -8.53 -3.33 -1.04
C VAL A 217 -8.18 -3.87 -2.43
N VAL A 218 -7.02 -3.52 -2.98
CA VAL A 218 -6.61 -3.87 -4.36
C VAL A 218 -6.59 -5.38 -4.61
N PRO A 219 -6.00 -6.23 -3.76
CA PRO A 219 -5.99 -7.68 -4.01
C PRO A 219 -7.39 -8.26 -4.18
N THR A 220 -8.34 -7.80 -3.38
CA THR A 220 -9.74 -8.25 -3.45
C THR A 220 -10.41 -7.78 -4.76
N ILE A 221 -10.17 -6.54 -5.17
CA ILE A 221 -10.68 -6.00 -6.44
C ILE A 221 -10.18 -6.85 -7.61
N LEU A 222 -8.89 -7.14 -7.67
CA LEU A 222 -8.32 -7.92 -8.78
C LEU A 222 -8.82 -9.37 -8.83
N ARG A 223 -9.10 -9.98 -7.66
CA ARG A 223 -9.67 -11.33 -7.58
C ARG A 223 -11.12 -11.38 -8.01
N ARG A 224 -11.90 -10.35 -7.71
CA ARG A 224 -13.34 -10.29 -8.01
C ARG A 224 -13.64 -9.62 -9.34
N GLY A 225 -12.67 -8.92 -9.91
CA GLY A 225 -12.80 -8.10 -11.11
C GLY A 225 -13.25 -6.67 -10.80
N GLY A 226 -12.76 -5.70 -11.58
CA GLY A 226 -13.01 -4.28 -11.35
C GLY A 226 -14.49 -3.89 -11.37
N LYS A 227 -15.34 -4.63 -12.06
CA LYS A 227 -16.79 -4.34 -12.12
C LYS A 227 -17.58 -4.80 -10.90
N TRP A 228 -16.96 -5.61 -10.04
CA TRP A 228 -17.61 -6.07 -8.80
C TRP A 228 -17.80 -4.94 -7.81
#